data_d1314b7e076059bc27c8d8a25f1f0df3
#
_entry.id   d1314b7e076059bc27c8d8a25f1f0df3
#
_cell.length_a   1.000
_cell.length_b   1.000
_cell.length_c   1.000
_cell.angle_alpha   90.00
_cell.angle_beta   90.00
_cell.angle_gamma   90.00
#
_symmetry.space_group_name_H-M   'P 1'
#
loop_
_entity.id
_entity.type
_entity.pdbx_description
1 polymer ?
#
loop_
_entity_poly.entity_id
_entity_poly.type
_entity_poly.pdbx_seq_one_letter_code
_entity_poly.pdbx_strand_id
1 'polypeptide(L)'
;DEYTMGLLNYLIDILKQIGYNTKQQNVDQLFQESLFRSYTVINRLRGLVESGDLKVDTITLERLILQLFQTTSIPFHGEPAVGIQIMGVLETRNLDFDYMLVLSCNEGKWPKGVNDASFIPYSIRKAYGLTTIDNKVAISAYYFYRMIQRCQHLAFTYNNATEEGQTGEMSRFMLQLMIEGKNAVHRHSFKLGQTP
;
A
#
# COMPACT_ATOMS: atom_id res chain seq x y z
N ASP A 1 -37.03 -5.48 -3.36
CA ASP A 1 -36.38 -5.44 -4.71
C ASP A 1 -36.62 -4.09 -5.43
N GLU A 2 -37.85 -3.56 -5.45
CA GLU A 2 -38.14 -2.28 -6.12
C GLU A 2 -37.46 -1.08 -5.44
N TYR A 3 -37.37 -1.07 -4.13
CA TYR A 3 -36.70 -0.02 -3.35
C TYR A 3 -35.18 -0.04 -3.55
N THR A 4 -34.57 -1.22 -3.57
CA THR A 4 -33.14 -1.41 -3.82
C THR A 4 -32.74 -0.91 -5.20
N MET A 5 -33.55 -1.20 -6.20
CA MET A 5 -33.35 -0.73 -7.58
C MET A 5 -33.51 0.79 -7.68
N GLY A 6 -34.53 1.35 -7.00
CA GLY A 6 -34.75 2.79 -6.91
C GLY A 6 -33.55 3.54 -6.31
N LEU A 7 -32.96 3.01 -5.24
CA LEU A 7 -31.78 3.58 -4.60
C LEU A 7 -30.55 3.58 -5.54
N LEU A 8 -30.30 2.48 -6.25
CA LEU A 8 -29.17 2.39 -7.18
C LEU A 8 -29.35 3.37 -8.36
N ASN A 9 -30.55 3.49 -8.89
CA ASN A 9 -30.83 4.47 -9.96
C ASN A 9 -30.64 5.90 -9.47
N TYR A 10 -31.10 6.23 -8.26
CA TYR A 10 -30.89 7.53 -7.65
C TYR A 10 -29.42 7.87 -7.48
N LEU A 11 -28.60 6.93 -6.99
CA LEU A 11 -27.15 7.11 -6.87
C LEU A 11 -26.47 7.33 -8.21
N ILE A 12 -26.89 6.58 -9.25
CA ILE A 12 -26.40 6.75 -10.61
C ILE A 12 -26.71 8.15 -11.15
N ASP A 13 -27.93 8.64 -10.93
CA ASP A 13 -28.36 9.95 -11.41
C ASP A 13 -27.60 11.10 -10.70
N ILE A 14 -27.34 10.97 -9.38
CA ILE A 14 -26.47 11.90 -8.67
C ILE A 14 -25.06 11.92 -9.27
N LEU A 15 -24.44 10.76 -9.50
CA LEU A 15 -23.10 10.65 -10.06
C LEU A 15 -23.04 11.28 -11.47
N LYS A 16 -24.06 11.06 -12.29
CA LYS A 16 -24.18 11.70 -13.62
C LYS A 16 -24.31 13.21 -13.54
N GLN A 17 -25.12 13.70 -12.60
CA GLN A 17 -25.31 15.14 -12.39
C GLN A 17 -24.03 15.82 -11.92
N ILE A 18 -23.29 15.20 -10.99
CA ILE A 18 -21.97 15.66 -10.57
C ILE A 18 -21.02 15.70 -11.78
N GLY A 19 -20.97 14.62 -12.57
CA GLY A 19 -20.12 14.53 -13.75
C GLY A 19 -20.46 15.57 -14.83
N TYR A 20 -21.72 15.88 -15.01
CA TYR A 20 -22.16 16.92 -15.94
C TYR A 20 -21.72 18.32 -15.48
N ASN A 21 -21.92 18.64 -14.21
CA ASN A 21 -21.55 19.93 -13.63
C ASN A 21 -20.03 20.15 -13.59
N THR A 22 -19.25 19.10 -13.44
CA THR A 22 -17.78 19.17 -13.36
C THR A 22 -17.10 19.25 -14.73
N LYS A 23 -17.75 18.86 -15.82
CA LYS A 23 -17.22 19.02 -17.19
C LYS A 23 -16.93 20.46 -17.57
N GLN A 24 -17.61 21.43 -16.98
CA GLN A 24 -17.43 22.85 -17.24
C GLN A 24 -16.35 23.51 -16.37
N GLN A 25 -15.82 22.81 -15.38
CA GLN A 25 -14.80 23.29 -14.48
C GLN A 25 -13.50 22.50 -14.72
N ASN A 26 -12.37 23.17 -14.57
CA ASN A 26 -11.05 22.53 -14.70
C ASN A 26 -10.80 21.67 -13.44
N VAL A 27 -11.49 20.54 -13.36
CA VAL A 27 -11.47 19.64 -12.20
C VAL A 27 -10.32 18.64 -12.37
N ASP A 28 -9.67 18.35 -11.25
CA ASP A 28 -8.57 17.39 -11.15
C ASP A 28 -8.93 16.04 -11.82
N GLN A 29 -7.99 15.54 -12.61
CA GLN A 29 -8.11 14.26 -13.31
C GLN A 29 -8.41 13.09 -12.35
N LEU A 30 -7.85 13.15 -11.14
CA LEU A 30 -8.10 12.14 -10.10
C LEU A 30 -9.58 12.14 -9.68
N PHE A 31 -10.18 13.30 -9.55
CA PHE A 31 -11.61 13.40 -9.22
C PHE A 31 -12.50 12.82 -10.33
N GLN A 32 -12.17 13.09 -11.60
CA GLN A 32 -12.91 12.55 -12.74
C GLN A 32 -12.81 11.00 -12.79
N GLU A 33 -11.63 10.46 -12.58
CA GLU A 33 -11.42 9.02 -12.52
C GLU A 33 -12.17 8.39 -11.32
N SER A 34 -12.17 9.06 -10.17
CA SER A 34 -12.92 8.62 -8.98
C SER A 34 -14.42 8.54 -9.25
N LEU A 35 -14.95 9.55 -9.90
CA LEU A 35 -16.37 9.64 -10.29
C LEU A 35 -16.74 8.51 -11.27
N PHE A 36 -15.89 8.30 -12.28
CA PHE A 36 -16.09 7.25 -13.26
C PHE A 36 -16.05 5.85 -12.63
N ARG A 37 -15.11 5.62 -11.72
CA ARG A 37 -15.00 4.34 -10.98
C ARG A 37 -16.23 4.11 -10.10
N SER A 38 -16.67 5.15 -9.39
CA SER A 38 -17.88 5.08 -8.56
C SER A 38 -19.11 4.74 -9.40
N TYR A 39 -19.28 5.41 -10.53
CA TYR A 39 -20.35 5.11 -11.48
C TYR A 39 -20.29 3.65 -11.96
N THR A 40 -19.11 3.16 -12.32
CA THR A 40 -18.93 1.79 -12.83
C THR A 40 -19.31 0.75 -11.79
N VAL A 41 -18.91 0.94 -10.52
CA VAL A 41 -19.25 0.03 -9.41
C VAL A 41 -20.75 -0.01 -9.17
N ILE A 42 -21.39 1.17 -9.05
CA ILE A 42 -22.85 1.22 -8.81
C ILE A 42 -23.63 0.68 -9.98
N ASN A 43 -23.23 0.99 -11.22
CA ASN A 43 -23.90 0.46 -12.41
C ASN A 43 -23.77 -1.06 -12.54
N ARG A 44 -22.66 -1.65 -12.11
CA ARG A 44 -22.47 -3.10 -12.06
C ARG A 44 -23.41 -3.74 -11.04
N LEU A 45 -23.54 -3.15 -9.84
CA LEU A 45 -24.49 -3.62 -8.83
C LEU A 45 -25.93 -3.53 -9.34
N ARG A 46 -26.29 -2.44 -10.01
CA ARG A 46 -27.60 -2.29 -10.64
C ARG A 46 -27.88 -3.44 -11.62
N GLY A 47 -26.92 -3.75 -12.52
CA GLY A 47 -27.07 -4.85 -13.46
C GLY A 47 -27.31 -6.21 -12.79
N LEU A 48 -26.61 -6.49 -11.67
CA LEU A 48 -26.79 -7.72 -10.90
C LEU A 48 -28.16 -7.80 -10.19
N VAL A 49 -28.69 -6.68 -9.72
CA VAL A 49 -30.04 -6.62 -9.13
C VAL A 49 -31.11 -6.77 -10.23
N GLU A 50 -30.90 -6.11 -11.38
CA GLU A 50 -31.80 -6.16 -12.54
C GLU A 50 -31.89 -7.58 -13.14
N SER A 51 -30.76 -8.30 -13.25
CA SER A 51 -30.73 -9.69 -13.73
C SER A 51 -31.31 -10.69 -12.71
N GLY A 52 -31.51 -10.27 -11.45
CA GLY A 52 -31.96 -11.15 -10.36
C GLY A 52 -30.87 -12.02 -9.74
N ASP A 53 -29.60 -11.82 -10.16
CA ASP A 53 -28.44 -12.53 -9.61
C ASP A 53 -28.07 -12.04 -8.19
N LEU A 54 -28.45 -10.80 -7.86
CA LEU A 54 -28.26 -10.21 -6.54
C LEU A 54 -29.60 -9.84 -5.91
N LYS A 55 -29.99 -10.56 -4.86
CA LYS A 55 -31.20 -10.30 -4.06
C LYS A 55 -30.78 -9.98 -2.64
N VAL A 56 -30.77 -8.70 -2.29
CA VAL A 56 -30.34 -8.21 -0.97
C VAL A 56 -31.28 -7.10 -0.48
N ASP A 57 -31.37 -6.98 0.82
CA ASP A 57 -32.05 -5.85 1.46
C ASP A 57 -31.20 -4.59 1.38
N THR A 58 -31.79 -3.44 1.69
CA THR A 58 -31.12 -2.13 1.61
C THR A 58 -29.90 -2.03 2.50
N ILE A 59 -29.96 -2.61 3.71
CA ILE A 59 -28.86 -2.57 4.68
C ILE A 59 -27.66 -3.36 4.16
N THR A 60 -27.91 -4.54 3.59
CA THR A 60 -26.86 -5.37 2.97
C THR A 60 -26.30 -4.70 1.72
N LEU A 61 -27.15 -4.08 0.89
CA LEU A 61 -26.69 -3.31 -0.27
C LEU A 61 -25.76 -2.17 0.12
N GLU A 62 -26.11 -1.39 1.14
CA GLU A 62 -25.26 -0.30 1.64
C GLU A 62 -23.88 -0.82 2.07
N ARG A 63 -23.84 -1.91 2.83
CA ARG A 63 -22.57 -2.56 3.24
C ARG A 63 -21.75 -3.03 2.05
N LEU A 64 -22.39 -3.61 1.04
CA LEU A 64 -21.70 -4.05 -0.19
C LEU A 64 -21.12 -2.86 -0.96
N ILE A 65 -21.85 -1.75 -1.09
CA ILE A 65 -21.37 -0.54 -1.74
C ILE A 65 -20.13 -0.01 -1.00
N LEU A 66 -20.20 0.13 0.32
CA LEU A 66 -19.09 0.61 1.13
C LEU A 66 -17.86 -0.31 1.01
N GLN A 67 -18.06 -1.63 1.07
CA GLN A 67 -16.97 -2.59 0.92
C GLN A 67 -16.32 -2.52 -0.47
N LEU A 68 -17.11 -2.40 -1.53
CA LEU A 68 -16.61 -2.28 -2.89
C LEU A 68 -15.82 -0.97 -3.07
N PHE A 69 -16.29 0.15 -2.51
CA PHE A 69 -15.55 1.41 -2.56
C PHE A 69 -14.24 1.34 -1.79
N GLN A 70 -14.21 0.70 -0.62
CA GLN A 70 -12.97 0.51 0.16
C GLN A 70 -11.94 -0.36 -0.55
N THR A 71 -12.38 -1.30 -1.39
CA THR A 71 -11.49 -2.20 -2.14
C THR A 71 -11.12 -1.68 -3.53
N THR A 72 -11.83 -0.65 -4.02
CA THR A 72 -11.56 -0.06 -5.33
C THR A 72 -10.42 0.94 -5.23
N SER A 73 -9.32 0.67 -5.92
CA SER A 73 -8.19 1.60 -6.04
C SER A 73 -8.28 2.42 -7.32
N ILE A 74 -7.85 3.67 -7.22
CA ILE A 74 -7.72 4.57 -8.37
C ILE A 74 -6.26 4.64 -8.73
N PRO A 75 -5.86 4.18 -9.94
CA PRO A 75 -4.46 4.22 -10.34
C PRO A 75 -4.03 5.67 -10.56
N PHE A 76 -2.89 6.04 -9.98
CA PHE A 76 -2.22 7.28 -10.32
C PHE A 76 -1.46 7.10 -11.64
N HIS A 77 -1.77 7.93 -12.62
CA HIS A 77 -0.95 8.05 -13.81
C HIS A 77 0.15 9.07 -13.50
N GLY A 78 1.29 8.58 -12.98
CA GLY A 78 2.50 9.38 -12.82
C GLY A 78 3.41 9.22 -14.02
N GLU A 79 4.20 10.24 -14.33
CA GLU A 79 5.29 10.10 -15.30
C GLU A 79 6.47 9.43 -14.59
N PRO A 80 6.80 8.15 -14.93
CA PRO A 80 7.96 7.50 -14.37
C PRO A 80 9.23 8.26 -14.80
N ALA A 81 10.17 8.40 -13.88
CA ALA A 81 11.46 9.06 -14.07
C ALA A 81 11.47 10.61 -14.07
N VAL A 82 10.38 11.27 -13.70
CA VAL A 82 10.36 12.72 -13.49
C VAL A 82 10.02 13.05 -12.03
N GLY A 83 10.87 13.85 -11.36
CA GLY A 83 10.69 14.26 -9.98
C GLY A 83 10.94 13.17 -8.94
N ILE A 84 10.37 13.33 -7.74
CA ILE A 84 10.52 12.39 -6.64
C ILE A 84 9.62 11.18 -6.90
N GLN A 85 10.21 9.99 -6.85
CA GLN A 85 9.52 8.72 -7.00
C GLN A 85 9.24 8.09 -5.63
N ILE A 86 8.00 7.73 -5.36
CA ILE A 86 7.60 6.98 -4.15
C ILE A 86 7.27 5.56 -4.58
N MET A 87 8.07 4.61 -4.09
CA MET A 87 7.99 3.22 -4.51
C MET A 87 8.00 2.28 -3.31
N GLY A 88 7.37 1.12 -3.43
CA GLY A 88 7.59 0.00 -2.52
C GLY A 88 8.91 -0.71 -2.81
N VAL A 89 9.36 -1.56 -1.87
CA VAL A 89 10.63 -2.29 -2.01
C VAL A 89 10.64 -3.21 -3.25
N LEU A 90 9.49 -3.77 -3.61
CA LEU A 90 9.41 -4.68 -4.76
C LEU A 90 9.49 -3.95 -6.10
N GLU A 91 9.02 -2.71 -6.15
CA GLU A 91 9.04 -1.86 -7.34
C GLU A 91 10.44 -1.31 -7.62
N THR A 92 11.33 -1.27 -6.62
CA THR A 92 12.72 -0.83 -6.79
C THR A 92 13.64 -1.89 -7.42
N ARG A 93 13.14 -3.09 -7.69
CA ARG A 93 13.95 -4.18 -8.27
C ARG A 93 14.52 -3.79 -9.62
N ASN A 94 15.83 -4.06 -9.79
CA ASN A 94 16.61 -3.73 -10.99
C ASN A 94 16.75 -2.24 -11.30
N LEU A 95 16.38 -1.38 -10.35
CA LEU A 95 16.61 0.06 -10.42
C LEU A 95 17.80 0.44 -9.54
N ASP A 96 18.56 1.44 -9.97
CA ASP A 96 19.63 2.06 -9.21
C ASP A 96 19.28 3.54 -9.01
N PHE A 97 19.59 4.07 -7.82
CA PHE A 97 19.29 5.44 -7.43
C PHE A 97 20.51 6.09 -6.79
N ASP A 98 20.82 7.33 -7.19
CA ASP A 98 21.88 8.12 -6.56
C ASP A 98 21.46 8.65 -5.19
N TYR A 99 20.20 9.05 -5.06
CA TYR A 99 19.61 9.59 -3.85
C TYR A 99 18.45 8.72 -3.39
N MET A 100 18.47 8.30 -2.15
CA MET A 100 17.43 7.43 -1.61
C MET A 100 17.08 7.79 -0.17
N LEU A 101 15.77 7.88 0.10
CA LEU A 101 15.20 7.98 1.43
C LEU A 101 14.32 6.77 1.70
N VAL A 102 14.69 5.97 2.67
CA VAL A 102 13.92 4.79 3.09
C VAL A 102 13.12 5.12 4.34
N LEU A 103 11.80 5.07 4.23
CA LEU A 103 10.88 5.41 5.31
C LEU A 103 10.50 4.18 6.14
N SER A 104 10.23 4.40 7.43
CA SER A 104 9.71 3.37 8.35
C SER A 104 10.59 2.11 8.43
N CYS A 105 11.90 2.27 8.49
CA CYS A 105 12.86 1.17 8.57
C CYS A 105 12.93 0.60 10.01
N ASN A 106 11.79 0.13 10.51
CA ASN A 106 11.63 -0.47 11.82
C ASN A 106 11.67 -2.00 11.76
N GLU A 107 12.12 -2.62 12.85
CA GLU A 107 12.01 -4.06 13.03
C GLU A 107 10.54 -4.49 12.97
N GLY A 108 10.26 -5.60 12.30
CA GLY A 108 8.89 -6.07 12.06
C GLY A 108 8.17 -5.40 10.87
N LYS A 109 8.60 -4.20 10.43
CA LYS A 109 8.16 -3.58 9.18
C LYS A 109 9.10 -3.92 8.03
N TRP A 110 10.40 -3.81 8.27
CA TRP A 110 11.41 -4.27 7.33
C TRP A 110 12.67 -4.76 8.06
N PRO A 111 12.93 -6.07 8.10
CA PRO A 111 12.13 -7.14 7.48
C PRO A 111 10.75 -7.27 8.11
N LYS A 112 9.75 -7.55 7.27
CA LYS A 112 8.41 -7.80 7.75
C LYS A 112 8.43 -9.01 8.69
N GLY A 113 7.81 -8.89 9.85
CA GLY A 113 7.63 -10.01 10.76
C GLY A 113 6.96 -11.19 10.03
N VAL A 114 7.59 -12.34 10.06
CA VAL A 114 7.06 -13.52 9.36
C VAL A 114 6.27 -14.35 10.36
N ASN A 115 4.95 -14.14 10.38
CA ASN A 115 4.04 -15.11 10.97
C ASN A 115 3.86 -16.25 9.96
N ASP A 116 4.42 -17.40 10.29
CA ASP A 116 4.24 -18.61 9.47
C ASP A 116 2.93 -19.30 9.87
N ALA A 117 1.83 -18.84 9.29
CA ALA A 117 0.50 -19.45 9.45
C ALA A 117 0.34 -20.76 8.62
N SER A 118 1.44 -21.39 8.24
CA SER A 118 1.42 -22.61 7.44
C SER A 118 1.07 -23.83 8.28
N PHE A 119 0.19 -24.68 7.77
CA PHE A 119 -0.09 -26.01 8.37
C PHE A 119 1.11 -26.96 8.30
N ILE A 120 2.13 -26.66 7.47
CA ILE A 120 3.32 -27.48 7.33
C ILE A 120 4.39 -26.98 8.31
N PRO A 121 4.80 -27.76 9.32
CA PRO A 121 5.83 -27.38 10.28
C PRO A 121 7.17 -27.06 9.63
N TYR A 122 7.94 -26.16 10.26
CA TYR A 122 9.26 -25.74 9.78
C TYR A 122 10.21 -26.91 9.48
N SER A 123 10.25 -27.93 10.35
CA SER A 123 11.10 -29.09 10.19
C SER A 123 10.80 -29.89 8.91
N ILE A 124 9.53 -30.07 8.59
CA ILE A 124 9.09 -30.75 7.37
C ILE A 124 9.43 -29.89 6.14
N ARG A 125 9.17 -28.60 6.20
CA ARG A 125 9.51 -27.68 5.11
C ARG A 125 11.01 -27.71 4.80
N LYS A 126 11.84 -27.68 5.85
CA LYS A 126 13.31 -27.75 5.70
C LYS A 126 13.76 -29.08 5.10
N ALA A 127 13.19 -30.21 5.56
CA ALA A 127 13.54 -31.55 5.07
C ALA A 127 13.20 -31.74 3.58
N TYR A 128 12.12 -31.14 3.10
CA TYR A 128 11.66 -31.25 1.71
C TYR A 128 12.06 -30.06 0.82
N GLY A 129 12.95 -29.18 1.27
CA GLY A 129 13.44 -28.04 0.46
C GLY A 129 12.38 -26.97 0.18
N LEU A 130 11.31 -26.92 0.96
CA LEU A 130 10.28 -25.90 0.83
C LEU A 130 10.77 -24.57 1.43
N THR A 131 10.21 -23.46 0.96
CA THR A 131 10.54 -22.10 1.46
C THR A 131 10.30 -22.00 2.96
N THR A 132 11.36 -21.74 3.73
CA THR A 132 11.34 -21.51 5.17
C THR A 132 11.31 -20.02 5.52
N ILE A 133 11.16 -19.70 6.82
CA ILE A 133 11.27 -18.32 7.33
C ILE A 133 12.65 -17.74 7.01
N ASP A 134 13.71 -18.55 7.18
CA ASP A 134 15.08 -18.14 6.91
C ASP A 134 15.26 -17.68 5.45
N ASN A 135 14.66 -18.40 4.51
CA ASN A 135 14.69 -18.02 3.10
C ASN A 135 13.97 -16.68 2.85
N LYS A 136 12.84 -16.45 3.54
CA LYS A 136 12.10 -15.18 3.42
C LYS A 136 12.91 -14.00 3.97
N VAL A 137 13.59 -14.19 5.10
CA VAL A 137 14.49 -13.18 5.68
C VAL A 137 15.68 -12.93 4.75
N ALA A 138 16.29 -13.97 4.19
CA ALA A 138 17.39 -13.85 3.25
C ALA A 138 16.98 -13.08 1.97
N ILE A 139 15.78 -13.32 1.44
CA ILE A 139 15.25 -12.57 0.31
C ILE A 139 15.05 -11.09 0.68
N SER A 140 14.53 -10.80 1.88
CA SER A 140 14.36 -9.42 2.36
C SER A 140 15.71 -8.71 2.52
N ALA A 141 16.74 -9.41 3.03
CA ALA A 141 18.09 -8.90 3.11
C ALA A 141 18.69 -8.63 1.73
N TYR A 142 18.49 -9.56 0.79
CA TYR A 142 18.93 -9.36 -0.60
C TYR A 142 18.34 -8.08 -1.21
N TYR A 143 17.02 -7.85 -1.06
CA TYR A 143 16.40 -6.62 -1.57
C TYR A 143 16.94 -5.37 -0.89
N PHE A 144 17.17 -5.41 0.42
CA PHE A 144 17.76 -4.30 1.15
C PHE A 144 19.13 -3.92 0.61
N TYR A 145 20.06 -4.88 0.57
CA TYR A 145 21.42 -4.63 0.12
C TYR A 145 21.49 -4.31 -1.38
N ARG A 146 20.67 -4.95 -2.20
CA ARG A 146 20.65 -4.68 -3.64
C ARG A 146 20.17 -3.25 -3.93
N MET A 147 19.17 -2.78 -3.20
CA MET A 147 18.62 -1.44 -3.36
C MET A 147 19.64 -0.35 -3.03
N ILE A 148 20.43 -0.53 -1.97
CA ILE A 148 21.39 0.50 -1.50
C ILE A 148 22.76 0.39 -2.16
N GLN A 149 23.03 -0.68 -2.87
CA GLN A 149 24.39 -1.04 -3.35
C GLN A 149 25.07 0.05 -4.18
N ARG A 150 24.31 0.82 -4.96
CA ARG A 150 24.82 1.87 -5.85
C ARG A 150 24.40 3.27 -5.44
N CYS A 151 23.75 3.40 -4.30
CA CYS A 151 23.28 4.67 -3.79
C CYS A 151 24.45 5.52 -3.30
N GLN A 152 24.51 6.79 -3.71
CA GLN A 152 25.54 7.74 -3.28
C GLN A 152 25.12 8.48 -2.00
N HIS A 153 23.82 8.80 -1.89
CA HIS A 153 23.25 9.53 -0.76
C HIS A 153 22.06 8.73 -0.21
N LEU A 154 22.23 8.18 0.97
CA LEU A 154 21.27 7.29 1.59
C LEU A 154 20.83 7.82 2.95
N ALA A 155 19.53 7.92 3.15
CA ALA A 155 18.94 8.23 4.44
C ALA A 155 17.89 7.21 4.83
N PHE A 156 17.85 6.85 6.11
CA PHE A 156 16.82 5.97 6.68
C PHE A 156 16.06 6.72 7.76
N THR A 157 14.76 6.49 7.83
CA THR A 157 13.96 6.92 8.97
C THR A 157 13.38 5.72 9.71
N TYR A 158 13.31 5.80 11.01
CA TYR A 158 12.59 4.85 11.85
C TYR A 158 11.93 5.56 13.00
N ASN A 159 10.85 5.02 13.51
CA ASN A 159 10.16 5.54 14.68
C ASN A 159 10.70 4.83 15.93
N ASN A 160 11.15 5.58 16.93
CA ASN A 160 11.60 5.05 18.22
C ASN A 160 10.54 5.19 19.32
N ALA A 161 9.36 5.72 19.02
CA ALA A 161 8.27 5.77 19.97
C ALA A 161 7.68 4.37 20.20
N THR A 162 7.33 4.10 21.45
CA THR A 162 6.62 2.85 21.82
C THR A 162 5.14 3.15 21.76
N GLU A 163 4.43 2.59 20.77
CA GLU A 163 2.98 2.68 20.62
C GLU A 163 2.39 1.27 20.71
N GLU A 164 1.36 1.09 21.52
CA GLU A 164 0.47 -0.10 21.60
C GLU A 164 1.15 -1.46 21.38
N GLY A 165 2.22 -1.76 22.17
CA GLY A 165 2.88 -3.08 22.15
C GLY A 165 3.85 -3.31 21.00
N GLN A 166 4.14 -2.31 20.17
CA GLN A 166 5.25 -2.33 19.23
C GLN A 166 6.43 -1.54 19.80
N THR A 167 7.54 -2.22 19.98
CA THR A 167 8.80 -1.55 20.34
C THR A 167 9.30 -0.77 19.13
N GLY A 168 9.59 0.52 19.30
CA GLY A 168 10.13 1.39 18.25
C GLY A 168 11.60 1.05 17.95
N GLU A 169 11.87 -0.22 17.54
CA GLU A 169 13.22 -0.69 17.28
C GLU A 169 13.63 -0.44 15.84
N MET A 170 14.90 -0.07 15.69
CA MET A 170 15.55 0.05 14.39
C MET A 170 15.63 -1.32 13.71
N SER A 171 15.42 -1.35 12.41
CA SER A 171 15.59 -2.57 11.60
C SER A 171 16.96 -3.21 11.82
N ARG A 172 17.00 -4.53 11.96
CA ARG A 172 18.26 -5.31 12.05
C ARG A 172 19.18 -5.08 10.85
N PHE A 173 18.64 -4.80 9.67
CA PHE A 173 19.46 -4.51 8.49
C PHE A 173 20.18 -3.17 8.60
N MET A 174 19.53 -2.15 9.20
CA MET A 174 20.21 -0.88 9.51
C MET A 174 21.30 -1.09 10.56
N LEU A 175 21.03 -1.85 11.63
CA LEU A 175 22.02 -2.18 12.65
C LEU A 175 23.23 -2.90 12.05
N GLN A 176 22.98 -3.89 11.20
CA GLN A 176 24.03 -4.62 10.51
C GLN A 176 24.87 -3.70 9.60
N LEU A 177 24.21 -2.83 8.83
CA LEU A 177 24.89 -1.85 7.98
C LEU A 177 25.77 -0.89 8.79
N MET A 178 25.33 -0.50 9.99
CA MET A 178 26.09 0.39 10.87
C MET A 178 27.30 -0.29 11.52
N ILE A 179 27.23 -1.60 11.78
CA ILE A 179 28.32 -2.38 12.39
C ILE A 179 29.34 -2.79 11.35
N GLU A 180 28.88 -3.25 10.19
CA GLU A 180 29.73 -3.79 9.12
C GLU A 180 30.16 -2.73 8.11
N GLY A 181 29.41 -1.63 8.01
CA GLY A 181 29.67 -0.52 7.08
C GLY A 181 30.89 0.29 7.45
N LYS A 182 31.68 0.67 6.45
CA LYS A 182 32.86 1.55 6.62
C LYS A 182 32.52 3.04 6.55
N ASN A 183 31.29 3.38 6.19
CA ASN A 183 30.87 4.77 5.98
C ASN A 183 30.43 5.41 7.29
N ALA A 184 30.73 6.70 7.44
CA ALA A 184 30.25 7.48 8.57
C ALA A 184 28.72 7.59 8.55
N VAL A 185 28.09 7.31 9.69
CA VAL A 185 26.65 7.43 9.87
C VAL A 185 26.34 8.64 10.74
N HIS A 186 25.59 9.60 10.20
CA HIS A 186 25.09 10.75 10.92
C HIS A 186 23.67 10.48 11.42
N ARG A 187 23.43 10.74 12.71
CA ARG A 187 22.11 10.54 13.34
C ARG A 187 21.48 11.87 13.68
N HIS A 188 20.23 12.02 13.29
CA HIS A 188 19.39 13.16 13.65
C HIS A 188 18.11 12.65 14.32
N SER A 189 17.66 13.37 15.34
CA SER A 189 16.40 13.05 16.03
C SER A 189 15.40 14.17 15.79
N PHE A 190 14.23 13.80 15.34
CA PHE A 190 13.11 14.72 15.16
C PHE A 190 12.02 14.41 16.19
N LYS A 191 11.45 15.44 16.78
CA LYS A 191 10.30 15.32 17.69
C LYS A 191 9.10 16.00 17.06
N LEU A 192 7.92 15.46 17.31
CA LEU A 192 6.67 16.07 16.84
C LEU A 192 6.56 17.51 17.40
N GLY A 193 6.25 18.48 16.53
CA GLY A 193 6.11 19.88 16.90
C GLY A 193 7.42 20.68 16.96
N GLN A 194 8.55 20.11 16.61
CA GLN A 194 9.79 20.86 16.39
C GLN A 194 9.94 21.16 14.89
N THR A 195 10.18 22.43 14.56
CA THR A 195 10.64 22.81 13.22
C THR A 195 12.05 22.27 13.01
N PRO A 196 12.34 21.70 11.84
CA PRO A 196 13.66 21.20 11.50
C PRO A 196 14.72 22.31 11.47
#